data_6fb8b2f8cd04c9c5ebd32eb5f7acecc0
#
_entry.id   6fb8b2f8cd04c9c5ebd32eb5f7acecc0
#
_cell.length_a   1.000
_cell.length_b   1.000
_cell.length_c   1.000
_cell.angle_alpha   90.00
_cell.angle_beta   90.00
_cell.angle_gamma   90.00
#
_symmetry.space_group_name_H-M   'P 1'
#
loop_
_entity.id
_entity.type
_entity.pdbx_description
1 polymer ?
#
loop_
_entity_poly.entity_id
_entity_poly.type
_entity_poly.pdbx_seq_one_letter_code
_entity_poly.pdbx_strand_id
1 'polypeptide(L)'
;MDTQNTPVHIKLWHKDFWRLCFANLLLMSSVYMLVFAIPYFLIQDKYQMWQIGCVLLAYGFGLFLFGGFCSYLVQRYRRNMVCQLSILGVVVCHSVIYYLDTFWNIRFSFEILLAVRFLLGAFLGLAQMSLASTLVIDSCESFQRTEANYITSWFARFSIAVGPL
;
A
#
# COMPACT_ATOMS: atom_id res chain seq x y z
N MET A 1 19.70 8.89 -46.38
CA MET A 1 18.25 8.61 -46.29
C MET A 1 17.95 8.33 -44.82
N ASP A 2 17.68 9.39 -44.09
CA ASP A 2 17.43 9.31 -42.65
C ASP A 2 15.96 9.00 -42.45
N THR A 3 15.67 7.73 -42.21
CA THR A 3 14.37 7.35 -41.69
C THR A 3 14.29 7.88 -40.25
N GLN A 4 13.72 9.06 -40.11
CA GLN A 4 13.40 9.66 -38.83
C GLN A 4 12.53 8.70 -38.05
N ASN A 5 13.12 8.04 -37.08
CA ASN A 5 12.40 7.53 -35.92
C ASN A 5 11.83 8.74 -35.19
N THR A 6 10.67 9.21 -35.58
CA THR A 6 9.90 10.13 -34.78
C THR A 6 9.58 9.41 -33.49
N PRO A 7 10.07 9.90 -32.32
CA PRO A 7 9.75 9.27 -31.07
C PRO A 7 8.24 9.30 -30.93
N VAL A 8 7.63 8.12 -30.83
CA VAL A 8 6.20 8.01 -30.55
C VAL A 8 6.01 8.58 -29.16
N HIS A 9 5.59 9.85 -29.06
CA HIS A 9 5.28 10.49 -27.80
C HIS A 9 4.03 9.82 -27.21
N ILE A 10 4.23 8.84 -26.35
CA ILE A 10 3.15 8.25 -25.57
C ILE A 10 2.69 9.34 -24.60
N LYS A 11 1.45 9.78 -24.72
CA LYS A 11 0.87 10.74 -23.78
C LYS A 11 0.84 10.10 -22.39
N LEU A 12 1.41 10.76 -21.38
CA LEU A 12 1.41 10.32 -19.99
C LEU A 12 -0.01 9.95 -19.52
N TRP A 13 -1.01 10.68 -19.97
CA TRP A 13 -2.43 10.55 -19.61
C TRP A 13 -3.13 9.45 -20.44
N HIS A 14 -2.67 8.21 -20.36
CA HIS A 14 -3.37 7.07 -20.98
C HIS A 14 -4.15 6.28 -19.91
N LYS A 15 -5.08 5.43 -20.35
CA LYS A 15 -6.03 4.73 -19.47
C LYS A 15 -5.35 3.89 -18.38
N ASP A 16 -4.22 3.29 -18.70
CA ASP A 16 -3.52 2.41 -17.74
C ASP A 16 -2.82 3.21 -16.63
N PHE A 17 -2.29 4.37 -16.94
CA PHE A 17 -1.74 5.28 -15.94
C PHE A 17 -2.82 5.74 -14.94
N TRP A 18 -4.00 6.11 -15.42
CA TRP A 18 -5.13 6.45 -14.56
C TRP A 18 -5.57 5.30 -13.66
N ARG A 19 -5.63 4.09 -14.18
CA ARG A 19 -5.94 2.89 -13.39
C ARG A 19 -4.95 2.68 -12.26
N LEU A 20 -3.65 2.88 -12.54
CA LEU A 20 -2.60 2.77 -11.53
C LEU A 20 -2.73 3.86 -10.44
N CYS A 21 -3.02 5.10 -10.81
CA CYS A 21 -3.25 6.19 -9.87
C CYS A 21 -4.46 5.91 -8.96
N PHE A 22 -5.57 5.43 -9.53
CA PHE A 22 -6.75 5.06 -8.75
C PHE A 22 -6.51 3.85 -7.86
N ALA A 23 -5.79 2.84 -8.35
CA ALA A 23 -5.43 1.67 -7.54
C ALA A 23 -4.56 2.09 -6.32
N ASN A 24 -3.60 2.99 -6.54
CA ASN A 24 -2.77 3.54 -5.47
C ASN A 24 -3.60 4.34 -4.45
N LEU A 25 -4.53 5.16 -4.93
CA LEU A 25 -5.43 5.93 -4.07
C LEU A 25 -6.29 5.02 -3.20
N LEU A 26 -6.93 4.01 -3.79
CA LEU A 26 -7.78 3.07 -3.06
C LEU A 26 -6.98 2.26 -2.03
N LEU A 27 -5.80 1.77 -2.42
CA LEU A 27 -4.89 1.04 -1.53
C LEU A 27 -4.52 1.89 -0.31
N MET A 28 -4.08 3.12 -0.54
CA MET A 28 -3.68 4.03 0.53
C MET A 28 -4.85 4.46 1.40
N SER A 29 -6.00 4.77 0.81
CA SER A 29 -7.20 5.14 1.56
C SER A 29 -7.65 4.03 2.51
N SER A 30 -7.65 2.77 2.06
CA SER A 30 -8.02 1.63 2.92
C SER A 30 -7.11 1.48 4.14
N VAL A 31 -5.82 1.76 3.96
CA VAL A 31 -4.84 1.68 5.05
C VAL A 31 -4.95 2.85 6.02
N TYR A 32 -5.09 4.07 5.50
CA TYR A 32 -5.22 5.25 6.36
C TYR A 32 -6.51 5.22 7.19
N MET A 33 -7.61 4.72 6.64
CA MET A 33 -8.82 4.46 7.41
C MET A 33 -8.53 3.60 8.65
N LEU A 34 -7.77 2.52 8.49
CA LEU A 34 -7.41 1.61 9.58
C LEU A 34 -6.41 2.21 10.58
N VAL A 35 -5.51 3.07 10.11
CA VAL A 35 -4.54 3.75 10.99
C VAL A 35 -5.25 4.63 12.02
N PHE A 36 -6.35 5.27 11.65
CA PHE A 36 -7.14 6.10 12.57
C PHE A 36 -8.18 5.30 13.35
N ALA A 37 -8.82 4.31 12.73
CA ALA A 37 -9.88 3.52 13.37
C ALA A 37 -9.34 2.63 14.51
N ILE A 38 -8.19 1.98 14.34
CA ILE A 38 -7.68 1.03 15.34
C ILE A 38 -7.33 1.69 16.67
N PRO A 39 -6.62 2.82 16.75
CA PRO A 39 -6.43 3.48 18.04
C PRO A 39 -7.75 3.83 18.76
N TYR A 40 -8.75 4.24 17.99
CA TYR A 40 -10.07 4.56 18.55
C TYR A 40 -10.72 3.32 19.20
N PHE A 41 -10.75 2.18 18.50
CA PHE A 41 -11.31 0.94 19.03
C PHE A 41 -10.52 0.41 20.24
N LEU A 42 -9.18 0.47 20.20
CA LEU A 42 -8.34 0.02 21.29
C LEU A 42 -8.50 0.87 22.57
N ILE A 43 -8.72 2.19 22.42
CA ILE A 43 -9.04 3.06 23.55
C ILE A 43 -10.39 2.68 24.15
N GLN A 44 -11.39 2.37 23.32
CA GLN A 44 -12.71 1.96 23.76
C GLN A 44 -12.68 0.63 24.54
N ASP A 45 -11.80 -0.29 24.13
CA ASP A 45 -11.55 -1.57 24.79
C ASP A 45 -10.63 -1.47 26.03
N LYS A 46 -10.28 -0.25 26.47
CA LYS A 46 -9.45 0.04 27.64
C LYS A 46 -8.02 -0.51 27.57
N TYR A 47 -7.45 -0.62 26.38
CA TYR A 47 -6.03 -0.92 26.23
C TYR A 47 -5.15 0.23 26.71
N GLN A 48 -3.97 -0.10 27.24
CA GLN A 48 -3.02 0.91 27.69
C GLN A 48 -2.35 1.62 26.48
N MET A 49 -1.99 2.88 26.64
CA MET A 49 -1.40 3.71 25.58
C MET A 49 -0.15 3.09 24.96
N TRP A 50 0.68 2.41 25.75
CA TRP A 50 1.88 1.75 25.22
C TRP A 50 1.54 0.57 24.28
N GLN A 51 0.44 -0.16 24.53
CA GLN A 51 -0.03 -1.24 23.69
C GLN A 51 -0.48 -0.73 22.32
N ILE A 52 -1.19 0.40 22.30
CA ILE A 52 -1.60 1.08 21.07
C ILE A 52 -0.36 1.49 20.27
N GLY A 53 0.65 2.04 20.95
CA GLY A 53 1.93 2.39 20.34
C GLY A 53 2.64 1.19 19.74
N CYS A 54 2.65 0.04 20.40
CA CYS A 54 3.25 -1.19 19.89
C CYS A 54 2.54 -1.69 18.62
N VAL A 55 1.23 -1.60 18.54
CA VAL A 55 0.45 -2.01 17.35
C VAL A 55 0.78 -1.12 16.14
N LEU A 56 0.94 0.18 16.35
CA LEU A 56 1.35 1.11 15.29
C LEU A 56 2.82 0.88 14.89
N LEU A 57 3.70 0.63 15.86
CA LEU A 57 5.11 0.28 15.61
C LEU A 57 5.25 -1.02 14.80
N ALA A 58 4.48 -2.04 15.12
CA ALA A 58 4.50 -3.32 14.40
C ALA A 58 4.17 -3.11 12.92
N TYR A 59 3.18 -2.28 12.60
CA TYR A 59 2.84 -1.92 11.24
C TYR A 59 4.00 -1.20 10.53
N GLY A 60 4.57 -0.16 11.15
CA GLY A 60 5.70 0.57 10.58
C GLY A 60 6.95 -0.29 10.39
N PHE A 61 7.20 -1.20 11.33
CA PHE A 61 8.32 -2.14 11.25
C PHE A 61 8.16 -3.15 10.12
N GLY A 62 6.94 -3.66 9.92
CA GLY A 62 6.61 -4.51 8.76
C GLY A 62 6.86 -3.80 7.43
N LEU A 63 6.39 -2.55 7.32
CA LEU A 63 6.57 -1.73 6.13
C LEU A 63 8.05 -1.45 5.83
N PHE A 64 8.84 -1.16 6.85
CA PHE A 64 10.28 -0.89 6.72
C PHE A 64 11.05 -2.13 6.27
N LEU A 65 10.86 -3.27 6.93
CA LEU A 65 11.57 -4.50 6.60
C LEU A 65 11.27 -4.99 5.19
N PHE A 66 9.99 -5.09 4.84
CA PHE A 66 9.60 -5.67 3.56
C PHE A 66 9.68 -4.68 2.40
N GLY A 67 9.64 -3.38 2.66
CA GLY A 67 9.97 -2.36 1.67
C GLY A 67 11.38 -2.53 1.11
N GLY A 68 12.37 -2.84 1.95
CA GLY A 68 13.73 -3.15 1.54
C GLY A 68 13.85 -4.45 0.72
N PHE A 69 13.11 -5.48 1.08
CA PHE A 69 13.08 -6.76 0.35
C PHE A 69 12.37 -6.70 -1.00
N CYS A 70 11.55 -5.70 -1.23
CA CYS A 70 10.81 -5.53 -2.47
C CYS A 70 11.72 -5.51 -3.69
N SER A 71 12.85 -4.83 -3.61
CA SER A 71 13.83 -4.74 -4.70
C SER A 71 14.33 -6.13 -5.14
N TYR A 72 14.63 -7.00 -4.18
CA TYR A 72 15.04 -8.36 -4.46
C TYR A 72 13.92 -9.21 -5.09
N LEU A 73 12.70 -9.11 -4.55
CA LEU A 73 11.54 -9.86 -5.06
C LEU A 73 11.15 -9.44 -6.47
N VAL A 74 11.17 -8.15 -6.75
CA VAL A 74 10.83 -7.60 -8.07
C VAL A 74 11.87 -7.97 -9.15
N GLN A 75 13.13 -8.15 -8.77
CA GLN A 75 14.16 -8.63 -9.69
C GLN A 75 14.03 -10.13 -10.00
N ARG A 76 13.59 -10.94 -9.03
CA ARG A 76 13.48 -12.39 -9.16
C ARG A 76 12.15 -12.87 -9.78
N TYR A 77 11.07 -12.17 -9.51
CA TYR A 77 9.72 -12.52 -9.96
C TYR A 77 9.16 -11.46 -10.90
N ARG A 78 8.12 -11.82 -11.67
CA ARG A 78 7.42 -10.86 -12.51
C ARG A 78 6.78 -9.75 -11.66
N ARG A 79 7.08 -8.51 -12.00
CA ARG A 79 6.64 -7.31 -11.27
C ARG A 79 5.14 -7.29 -10.99
N ASN A 80 4.34 -7.63 -12.00
CA ASN A 80 2.88 -7.68 -11.87
C ASN A 80 2.41 -8.73 -10.86
N MET A 81 3.09 -9.90 -10.79
CA MET A 81 2.73 -10.93 -9.80
C MET A 81 3.02 -10.48 -8.37
N VAL A 82 4.16 -9.83 -8.14
CA VAL A 82 4.50 -9.31 -6.81
C VAL A 82 3.48 -8.28 -6.36
N CYS A 83 3.08 -7.37 -7.26
CA CYS A 83 2.08 -6.35 -6.96
C CYS A 83 0.71 -6.98 -6.64
N GLN A 84 0.22 -7.89 -7.49
CA GLN A 84 -1.09 -8.53 -7.30
C GLN A 84 -1.13 -9.36 -6.02
N LEU A 85 -0.08 -10.15 -5.74
CA LEU A 85 0.00 -10.98 -4.55
C LEU A 85 0.04 -10.11 -3.28
N SER A 86 0.76 -9.00 -3.32
CA SER A 86 0.86 -8.07 -2.20
C SER A 86 -0.48 -7.37 -1.92
N ILE A 87 -1.19 -6.92 -2.96
CA ILE A 87 -2.53 -6.33 -2.83
C ILE A 87 -3.52 -7.37 -2.25
N LEU A 88 -3.45 -8.61 -2.73
CA LEU A 88 -4.27 -9.70 -2.20
C LEU A 88 -3.96 -9.96 -0.73
N GLY A 89 -2.70 -9.93 -0.33
CA GLY A 89 -2.27 -10.02 1.07
C GLY A 89 -2.85 -8.89 1.94
N VAL A 90 -2.87 -7.66 1.44
CA VAL A 90 -3.52 -6.53 2.13
C VAL A 90 -5.01 -6.78 2.31
N VAL A 91 -5.72 -7.23 1.27
CA VAL A 91 -7.15 -7.54 1.36
C VAL A 91 -7.43 -8.65 2.37
N VAL A 92 -6.62 -9.71 2.38
CA VAL A 92 -6.75 -10.81 3.36
C VAL A 92 -6.54 -10.30 4.78
N CYS A 93 -5.53 -9.48 5.04
CA CYS A 93 -5.29 -8.90 6.36
C CYS A 93 -6.47 -8.03 6.84
N HIS A 94 -7.06 -7.21 5.94
CA HIS A 94 -8.25 -6.43 6.26
C HIS A 94 -9.45 -7.31 6.58
N SER A 95 -9.66 -8.36 5.79
CA SER A 95 -10.73 -9.33 6.02
C SER A 95 -10.58 -10.05 7.35
N VAL A 96 -9.36 -10.44 7.72
CA VAL A 96 -9.07 -11.07 9.03
C VAL A 96 -9.39 -10.12 10.17
N ILE A 97 -8.99 -8.85 10.08
CA ILE A 97 -9.31 -7.85 11.12
C ILE A 97 -10.81 -7.70 11.27
N TYR A 98 -11.54 -7.56 10.16
CA TYR A 98 -13.00 -7.43 10.16
C TYR A 98 -13.69 -8.67 10.74
N TYR A 99 -13.20 -9.88 10.38
CA TYR A 99 -13.79 -11.13 10.85
C TYR A 99 -13.58 -11.35 12.35
N LEU A 100 -12.41 -11.00 12.86
CA LEU A 100 -12.10 -11.07 14.28
C LEU A 100 -12.97 -10.13 15.10
N ASP A 101 -13.22 -8.92 14.59
CA ASP A 101 -14.06 -7.93 15.25
C ASP A 101 -15.54 -8.37 15.30
N THR A 102 -16.07 -8.87 14.16
CA THR A 102 -17.50 -9.14 14.01
C THR A 102 -17.95 -10.47 14.63
N PHE A 103 -17.15 -11.52 14.50
CA PHE A 103 -17.62 -12.87 14.83
C PHE A 103 -17.15 -13.37 16.19
N TRP A 104 -16.04 -12.90 16.68
CA TRP A 104 -15.46 -13.57 17.84
C TRP A 104 -15.69 -12.85 19.17
N ASN A 105 -16.20 -11.68 19.21
CA ASN A 105 -16.48 -10.92 20.45
C ASN A 105 -15.41 -11.17 21.58
N ILE A 106 -14.33 -11.83 21.18
CA ILE A 106 -13.15 -12.10 21.97
C ILE A 106 -12.35 -10.81 21.89
N ARG A 107 -12.12 -10.19 23.03
CA ARG A 107 -11.06 -9.20 23.18
C ARG A 107 -9.90 -9.63 22.32
N PHE A 108 -9.59 -8.85 21.30
CA PHE A 108 -8.44 -9.09 20.42
C PHE A 108 -7.26 -9.53 21.29
N SER A 109 -6.81 -10.76 21.14
CA SER A 109 -5.56 -11.15 21.77
C SER A 109 -4.54 -10.18 21.21
N PHE A 110 -3.98 -9.32 22.04
CA PHE A 110 -3.02 -8.28 21.65
C PHE A 110 -1.96 -8.82 20.69
N GLU A 111 -1.55 -10.06 20.90
CA GLU A 111 -0.58 -10.77 20.08
C GLU A 111 -1.05 -10.99 18.64
N ILE A 112 -2.30 -11.39 18.46
CA ILE A 112 -2.89 -11.63 17.13
C ILE A 112 -2.99 -10.30 16.36
N LEU A 113 -3.46 -9.25 17.02
CA LEU A 113 -3.57 -7.92 16.43
C LEU A 113 -2.19 -7.41 15.99
N LEU A 114 -1.16 -7.61 16.82
CA LEU A 114 0.21 -7.21 16.54
C LEU A 114 0.77 -7.97 15.34
N ALA A 115 0.54 -9.29 15.26
CA ALA A 115 0.99 -10.12 14.13
C ALA A 115 0.28 -9.72 12.82
N VAL A 116 -1.03 -9.53 12.84
CA VAL A 116 -1.79 -9.13 11.64
C VAL A 116 -1.37 -7.72 11.18
N ARG A 117 -1.09 -6.80 12.10
CA ARG A 117 -0.59 -5.47 11.78
C ARG A 117 0.80 -5.48 11.17
N PHE A 118 1.68 -6.31 11.68
CA PHE A 118 3.00 -6.50 11.10
C PHE A 118 2.91 -7.04 9.67
N LEU A 119 2.07 -8.07 9.45
CA LEU A 119 1.83 -8.63 8.11
C LEU A 119 1.20 -7.61 7.16
N LEU A 120 0.24 -6.83 7.63
CA LEU A 120 -0.37 -5.75 6.85
C LEU A 120 0.69 -4.73 6.40
N GLY A 121 1.58 -4.31 7.30
CA GLY A 121 2.69 -3.43 6.96
C GLY A 121 3.63 -4.03 5.92
N ALA A 122 3.95 -5.33 6.06
CA ALA A 122 4.78 -6.07 5.13
C ALA A 122 4.19 -6.11 3.71
N PHE A 123 2.94 -6.53 3.58
CA PHE A 123 2.25 -6.58 2.28
C PHE A 123 2.04 -5.20 1.68
N LEU A 124 1.72 -4.20 2.50
CA LEU A 124 1.60 -2.84 2.01
C LEU A 124 2.93 -2.30 1.48
N GLY A 125 4.03 -2.51 2.20
CA GLY A 125 5.36 -2.10 1.74
C GLY A 125 5.71 -2.69 0.38
N LEU A 126 5.43 -3.98 0.19
CA LEU A 126 5.62 -4.66 -1.10
C LEU A 126 4.69 -4.10 -2.19
N ALA A 127 3.41 -3.89 -1.89
CA ALA A 127 2.44 -3.36 -2.84
C ALA A 127 2.79 -1.95 -3.28
N GLN A 128 3.11 -1.07 -2.33
CA GLN A 128 3.44 0.33 -2.59
C GLN A 128 4.71 0.48 -3.42
N MET A 129 5.77 -0.25 -3.06
CA MET A 129 7.03 -0.21 -3.80
C MET A 129 6.88 -0.80 -5.19
N SER A 130 6.19 -1.92 -5.35
CA SER A 130 5.97 -2.51 -6.68
C SER A 130 5.07 -1.63 -7.55
N LEU A 131 4.08 -0.95 -7.00
CA LEU A 131 3.19 -0.04 -7.72
C LEU A 131 3.93 1.23 -8.15
N ALA A 132 4.58 1.92 -7.22
CA ALA A 132 5.25 3.19 -7.48
C ALA A 132 6.54 3.03 -8.30
N SER A 133 7.40 2.05 -7.96
CA SER A 133 8.71 1.94 -8.58
C SER A 133 8.72 1.15 -9.89
N THR A 134 7.73 0.28 -10.12
CA THR A 134 7.76 -0.61 -11.28
C THR A 134 6.67 -0.30 -12.29
N LEU A 135 5.41 -0.27 -11.86
CA LEU A 135 4.29 -0.11 -12.79
C LEU A 135 4.20 1.32 -13.34
N VAL A 136 4.49 2.33 -12.50
CA VAL A 136 4.53 3.73 -12.96
C VAL A 136 5.70 3.95 -13.92
N ILE A 137 6.86 3.37 -13.61
CA ILE A 137 8.06 3.49 -14.46
C ILE A 137 7.86 2.77 -15.81
N ASP A 138 7.23 1.60 -15.79
CA ASP A 138 6.98 0.81 -17.02
C ASP A 138 5.89 1.44 -17.90
N SER A 139 5.00 2.25 -17.34
CA SER A 139 3.92 2.94 -18.07
C SER A 139 4.33 4.29 -18.66
N CYS A 140 5.52 4.81 -18.35
CA CYS A 140 5.95 6.15 -18.74
C CYS A 140 7.32 6.14 -19.43
N GLU A 141 7.50 7.08 -20.37
CA GLU A 141 8.81 7.34 -20.98
C GLU A 141 9.79 7.93 -19.96
N SER A 142 11.09 7.78 -20.20
CA SER A 142 12.14 8.16 -19.26
C SER A 142 12.09 9.63 -18.82
N PHE A 143 11.71 10.54 -19.70
CA PHE A 143 11.61 11.97 -19.39
C PHE A 143 10.32 12.35 -18.61
N GLN A 144 9.28 11.49 -18.68
CA GLN A 144 8.01 11.72 -17.98
C GLN A 144 7.95 11.08 -16.57
N ARG A 145 8.97 10.32 -16.19
CA ARG A 145 8.99 9.59 -14.91
C ARG A 145 8.87 10.49 -13.70
N THR A 146 9.49 11.65 -13.74
CA THR A 146 9.41 12.62 -12.64
C THR A 146 7.99 13.15 -12.48
N GLU A 147 7.33 13.51 -13.58
CA GLU A 147 5.95 13.99 -13.58
C GLU A 147 4.98 12.89 -13.11
N ALA A 148 5.15 11.67 -13.59
CA ALA A 148 4.36 10.51 -13.17
C ALA A 148 4.49 10.23 -11.67
N ASN A 149 5.70 10.31 -11.11
CA ASN A 149 5.93 10.16 -9.67
C ASN A 149 5.28 11.30 -8.85
N TYR A 150 5.30 12.52 -9.36
CA TYR A 150 4.61 13.63 -8.70
C TYR A 150 3.10 13.39 -8.64
N ILE A 151 2.51 12.99 -9.74
CA ILE A 151 1.06 12.73 -9.82
C ILE A 151 0.67 11.58 -8.89
N THR A 152 1.37 10.45 -8.95
CA THR A 152 1.09 9.30 -8.06
C THR A 152 1.27 9.63 -6.59
N SER A 153 2.26 10.44 -6.25
CA SER A 153 2.47 10.94 -4.88
C SER A 153 1.35 11.88 -4.43
N TRP A 154 0.78 12.66 -5.34
CA TRP A 154 -0.36 13.52 -5.07
C TRP A 154 -1.61 12.70 -4.72
N PHE A 155 -1.89 11.66 -5.49
CA PHE A 155 -2.97 10.72 -5.18
C PHE A 155 -2.77 10.02 -3.83
N ALA A 156 -1.53 9.61 -3.50
CA ALA A 156 -1.21 9.02 -2.21
C ALA A 156 -1.42 9.99 -1.04
N ARG A 157 -1.08 11.28 -1.21
CA ARG A 157 -1.33 12.31 -0.19
C ARG A 157 -2.81 12.63 -0.05
N PHE A 158 -3.54 12.66 -1.15
CA PHE A 158 -4.98 12.88 -1.12
C PHE A 158 -5.72 11.78 -0.36
N SER A 159 -5.22 10.55 -0.42
CA SER A 159 -5.79 9.42 0.34
C SER A 159 -5.67 9.59 1.86
N ILE A 160 -4.70 10.37 2.36
CA ILE A 160 -4.60 10.69 3.80
C ILE A 160 -5.80 11.53 4.27
N ALA A 161 -6.28 12.43 3.41
CA ALA A 161 -7.43 13.26 3.71
C ALA A 161 -8.76 12.51 3.59
N VAL A 162 -8.87 11.60 2.61
CA VAL A 162 -10.09 10.84 2.34
C VAL A 162 -10.24 9.61 3.24
N GLY A 163 -9.13 9.00 3.67
CA GLY A 163 -9.15 7.77 4.46
C GLY A 163 -9.91 7.88 5.79
N PRO A 164 -9.81 8.97 6.56
CA PRO A 164 -10.51 9.14 7.84
C PRO A 164 -11.99 9.53 7.72
N LEU A 165 -12.46 9.97 6.53
CA LEU A 165 -13.85 10.36 6.29
C LEU A 165 -14.75 9.16 6.07
#